data_9e168879ccc9789827e7922656dbd62f
#
_entry.id   9e168879ccc9789827e7922656dbd62f
#
_cell.length_a   1.000
_cell.length_b   1.000
_cell.length_c   1.000
_cell.angle_alpha   90.00
_cell.angle_beta   90.00
_cell.angle_gamma   90.00
#
_symmetry.space_group_name_H-M   'P 1'
#
loop_
_entity.id
_entity.type
_entity.pdbx_description
1 polymer ?
#
loop_
_entity_poly.entity_id
_entity_poly.type
_entity_poly.pdbx_seq_one_letter_code
_entity_poly.pdbx_strand_id
1 'polypeptide(L)'
;MMQSQKITLCACASRTFINSEKVAQLAAILEAAGKAVEIVPDLCEWIENKSDRLKEIAAHTVVACHPRAIKALFEWAEQPVPHTLDMRANDLPTLLTALDLPADSAIPAERVAAFRTQLEGFSKQPGQDAWFPTIDKSRCIECGKCHDFCLFGVYTLEGKKVVVKAPQNCKNNCPACARNCPTQAIIFPKYAQAPINGGEQAEEKAISIDTATLYNTALRERLAARRASVSILKNRPKA
;
A
#
# COMPACT_ATOMS: atom_id res chain seq x y z
N MET A 1 13.38 -30.76 15.91
CA MET A 1 14.04 -29.46 15.85
C MET A 1 13.14 -28.56 15.03
N MET A 2 12.41 -27.60 15.65
CA MET A 2 11.66 -26.59 14.91
C MET A 2 12.69 -25.76 14.13
N GLN A 3 12.67 -25.84 12.80
CA GLN A 3 13.45 -24.93 11.96
C GLN A 3 13.02 -23.51 12.33
N SER A 4 13.97 -22.69 12.78
CA SER A 4 13.72 -21.27 13.04
C SER A 4 13.23 -20.66 11.74
N GLN A 5 11.92 -20.37 11.67
CA GLN A 5 11.32 -19.78 10.47
C GLN A 5 11.95 -18.43 10.23
N LYS A 6 12.55 -18.23 9.06
CA LYS A 6 13.17 -16.96 8.68
C LYS A 6 12.12 -15.86 8.59
N ILE A 7 12.47 -14.66 8.99
CA ILE A 7 11.58 -13.50 9.00
C ILE A 7 12.07 -12.51 7.94
N THR A 8 11.17 -12.11 7.04
CA THR A 8 11.44 -11.09 6.02
C THR A 8 10.71 -9.80 6.38
N LEU A 9 11.45 -8.72 6.56
CA LEU A 9 10.92 -7.38 6.80
C LEU A 9 10.95 -6.58 5.50
N CYS A 10 9.82 -5.95 5.13
CA CYS A 10 9.79 -5.05 3.98
C CYS A 10 10.03 -3.60 4.45
N ALA A 11 11.05 -2.93 3.88
CA ALA A 11 11.35 -1.54 4.19
C ALA A 11 10.43 -0.54 3.51
N CYS A 12 9.75 -0.91 2.42
CA CYS A 12 8.94 -0.01 1.58
C CYS A 12 9.73 1.25 1.16
N ALA A 13 11.00 1.07 0.75
CA ALA A 13 11.98 2.14 0.57
C ALA A 13 11.56 3.20 -0.45
N SER A 14 10.74 2.85 -1.45
CA SER A 14 10.30 3.78 -2.50
C SER A 14 9.23 4.78 -2.06
N ARG A 15 8.44 4.47 -1.00
CA ARG A 15 7.28 5.28 -0.58
C ARG A 15 7.24 5.64 0.90
N THR A 16 8.08 5.05 1.71
CA THR A 16 8.17 5.33 3.16
C THR A 16 6.84 5.17 3.94
N PHE A 17 5.91 4.31 3.46
CA PHE A 17 4.67 4.01 4.19
C PHE A 17 4.88 3.12 5.41
N ILE A 18 6.02 2.46 5.47
CA ILE A 18 6.48 1.73 6.66
C ILE A 18 7.52 2.62 7.34
N ASN A 19 7.37 2.79 8.66
CA ASN A 19 8.31 3.57 9.45
C ASN A 19 9.66 2.85 9.51
N SER A 20 10.70 3.45 8.92
CA SER A 20 12.06 2.89 8.86
C SER A 20 12.66 2.64 10.25
N GLU A 21 12.37 3.52 11.21
CA GLU A 21 12.82 3.35 12.59
C GLU A 21 12.21 2.09 13.21
N LYS A 22 10.92 1.85 13.00
CA LYS A 22 10.26 0.62 13.48
C LYS A 22 10.87 -0.63 12.84
N VAL A 23 11.21 -0.58 11.54
CA VAL A 23 11.90 -1.69 10.85
C VAL A 23 13.26 -1.95 11.48
N ALA A 24 14.07 -0.90 11.71
CA ALA A 24 15.39 -1.01 12.31
C ALA A 24 15.33 -1.59 13.73
N GLN A 25 14.40 -1.12 14.56
CA GLN A 25 14.19 -1.62 15.92
C GLN A 25 13.77 -3.08 15.92
N LEU A 26 12.78 -3.45 15.12
CA LEU A 26 12.32 -4.83 15.02
C LEU A 26 13.43 -5.76 14.54
N ALA A 27 14.18 -5.38 13.50
CA ALA A 27 15.30 -6.16 12.99
C ALA A 27 16.38 -6.37 14.07
N ALA A 28 16.72 -5.32 14.82
CA ALA A 28 17.73 -5.38 15.88
C ALA A 28 17.30 -6.31 17.04
N ILE A 29 16.02 -6.28 17.43
CA ILE A 29 15.50 -7.16 18.48
C ILE A 29 15.46 -8.61 17.99
N LEU A 30 15.01 -8.86 16.76
CA LEU A 30 14.96 -10.21 16.19
C LEU A 30 16.35 -10.83 16.09
N GLU A 31 17.33 -10.07 15.60
CA GLU A 31 18.72 -10.53 15.52
C GLU A 31 19.31 -10.80 16.91
N ALA A 32 19.05 -9.93 17.89
CA ALA A 32 19.50 -10.13 19.28
C ALA A 32 18.87 -11.37 19.92
N ALA A 33 17.65 -11.72 19.54
CA ALA A 33 16.95 -12.94 19.95
C ALA A 33 17.38 -14.20 19.16
N GLY A 34 18.38 -14.09 18.28
CA GLY A 34 18.88 -15.21 17.48
C GLY A 34 17.94 -15.67 16.37
N LYS A 35 16.94 -14.85 15.99
CA LYS A 35 16.04 -15.12 14.86
C LYS A 35 16.75 -14.80 13.55
N ALA A 36 16.56 -15.63 12.52
CA ALA A 36 17.04 -15.33 11.18
C ALA A 36 16.16 -14.23 10.55
N VAL A 37 16.73 -13.06 10.33
CA VAL A 37 16.02 -11.89 9.77
C VAL A 37 16.70 -11.40 8.49
N GLU A 38 15.92 -11.00 7.52
CA GLU A 38 16.39 -10.25 6.35
C GLU A 38 15.49 -9.04 6.10
N ILE A 39 16.07 -7.97 5.56
CA ILE A 39 15.32 -6.79 5.16
C ILE A 39 15.35 -6.68 3.64
N VAL A 40 14.17 -6.61 3.02
CA VAL A 40 14.03 -6.36 1.59
C VAL A 40 13.66 -4.90 1.34
N PRO A 41 14.30 -4.24 0.35
CA PRO A 41 14.06 -2.82 0.09
C PRO A 41 12.61 -2.56 -0.28
N ASP A 42 12.07 -3.35 -1.22
CA ASP A 42 10.73 -3.15 -1.77
C ASP A 42 10.15 -4.46 -2.32
N LEU A 43 9.26 -5.06 -1.54
CA LEU A 43 8.64 -6.33 -1.92
C LEU A 43 7.74 -6.19 -3.16
N CYS A 44 7.08 -5.03 -3.35
CA CYS A 44 6.25 -4.80 -4.52
C CYS A 44 7.06 -4.83 -5.81
N GLU A 45 8.28 -4.30 -5.80
CA GLU A 45 9.18 -4.33 -6.95
C GLU A 45 9.65 -5.77 -7.28
N TRP A 46 10.00 -6.54 -6.25
CA TRP A 46 10.39 -7.93 -6.45
C TRP A 46 9.24 -8.76 -7.01
N ILE A 47 8.02 -8.47 -6.60
CA ILE A 47 6.81 -9.13 -7.10
C ILE A 47 6.53 -8.69 -8.55
N GLU A 48 6.59 -7.40 -8.87
CA GLU A 48 6.39 -6.88 -10.23
C GLU A 48 7.36 -7.53 -11.22
N ASN A 49 8.62 -7.66 -10.81
CA ASN A 49 9.69 -8.29 -11.60
C ASN A 49 9.69 -9.82 -11.53
N LYS A 50 8.74 -10.44 -10.82
CA LYS A 50 8.65 -11.90 -10.62
C LYS A 50 9.97 -12.53 -10.18
N SER A 51 10.64 -11.90 -9.22
CA SER A 51 11.93 -12.35 -8.69
C SER A 51 11.91 -13.81 -8.23
N ASP A 52 12.93 -14.59 -8.56
CA ASP A 52 13.08 -16.00 -8.11
C ASP A 52 13.13 -16.14 -6.58
N ARG A 53 13.53 -15.06 -5.87
CA ARG A 53 13.52 -14.99 -4.41
C ARG A 53 12.14 -15.14 -3.77
N LEU A 54 11.06 -14.91 -4.53
CA LEU A 54 9.68 -14.98 -4.00
C LEU A 54 9.32 -16.38 -3.48
N LYS A 55 9.87 -17.44 -4.10
CA LYS A 55 9.66 -18.82 -3.63
C LYS A 55 10.23 -19.05 -2.24
N GLU A 56 11.42 -18.50 -1.97
CA GLU A 56 12.04 -18.55 -0.64
C GLU A 56 11.23 -17.73 0.37
N ILE A 57 10.89 -16.48 0.01
CA ILE A 57 10.14 -15.58 0.88
C ILE A 57 8.75 -16.11 1.22
N ALA A 58 8.11 -16.85 0.32
CA ALA A 58 6.81 -17.48 0.58
C ALA A 58 6.83 -18.49 1.74
N ALA A 59 8.01 -19.03 2.08
CA ALA A 59 8.20 -19.91 3.23
C ALA A 59 8.54 -19.16 4.54
N HIS A 60 8.75 -17.85 4.49
CA HIS A 60 9.08 -17.02 5.64
C HIS A 60 7.84 -16.46 6.33
N THR A 61 8.02 -15.93 7.55
CA THR A 61 7.08 -14.94 8.09
C THR A 61 7.43 -13.58 7.50
N VAL A 62 6.48 -12.97 6.79
CA VAL A 62 6.66 -11.67 6.12
C VAL A 62 6.02 -10.57 6.96
N VAL A 63 6.84 -9.63 7.43
CA VAL A 63 6.36 -8.43 8.15
C VAL A 63 6.45 -7.25 7.18
N ALA A 64 5.29 -6.81 6.69
CA ALA A 64 5.21 -5.84 5.59
C ALA A 64 3.98 -4.92 5.73
N CYS A 65 3.45 -4.42 4.63
CA CYS A 65 2.18 -3.70 4.62
C CYS A 65 1.00 -4.65 4.90
N HIS A 66 -0.23 -4.16 4.72
CA HIS A 66 -1.44 -4.88 5.07
C HIS A 66 -1.51 -6.32 4.50
N PRO A 67 -1.88 -7.32 5.30
CA PRO A 67 -1.92 -8.74 4.89
C PRO A 67 -2.74 -9.00 3.63
N ARG A 68 -3.86 -8.28 3.46
CA ARG A 68 -4.69 -8.35 2.25
C ARG A 68 -3.93 -7.95 0.99
N ALA A 69 -3.07 -6.92 1.09
CA ALA A 69 -2.23 -6.49 -0.03
C ALA A 69 -1.14 -7.52 -0.35
N ILE A 70 -0.47 -8.06 0.66
CA ILE A 70 0.56 -9.09 0.48
C ILE A 70 -0.05 -10.35 -0.13
N LYS A 71 -1.20 -10.80 0.36
CA LYS A 71 -1.93 -11.93 -0.22
C LYS A 71 -2.20 -11.71 -1.72
N ALA A 72 -2.79 -10.59 -2.10
CA ALA A 72 -3.10 -10.29 -3.49
C ALA A 72 -1.86 -10.18 -4.38
N LEU A 73 -0.75 -9.66 -3.84
CA LEU A 73 0.54 -9.58 -4.52
C LEU A 73 1.12 -10.98 -4.81
N PHE A 74 1.18 -11.87 -3.82
CA PHE A 74 1.71 -13.22 -3.98
C PHE A 74 0.81 -14.08 -4.87
N GLU A 75 -0.52 -13.95 -4.76
CA GLU A 75 -1.47 -14.60 -5.67
C GLU A 75 -1.31 -14.15 -7.12
N TRP A 76 -1.03 -12.85 -7.35
CA TRP A 76 -0.73 -12.34 -8.69
C TRP A 76 0.59 -12.88 -9.24
N ALA A 77 1.61 -13.02 -8.39
CA ALA A 77 2.90 -13.59 -8.76
C ALA A 77 2.87 -15.13 -8.89
N GLU A 78 1.71 -15.76 -8.68
CA GLU A 78 1.53 -17.23 -8.70
C GLU A 78 2.45 -17.94 -7.69
N GLN A 79 2.65 -17.32 -6.52
CA GLN A 79 3.44 -17.85 -5.43
C GLN A 79 2.55 -18.18 -4.21
N PRO A 80 2.95 -19.15 -3.37
CA PRO A 80 2.27 -19.39 -2.11
C PRO A 80 2.22 -18.12 -1.26
N VAL A 81 1.08 -17.90 -0.57
CA VAL A 81 0.92 -16.74 0.31
C VAL A 81 1.66 -16.99 1.63
N PRO A 82 2.63 -16.15 2.02
CA PRO A 82 3.34 -16.31 3.27
C PRO A 82 2.47 -15.99 4.49
N HIS A 83 2.87 -16.47 5.67
CA HIS A 83 2.36 -15.91 6.91
C HIS A 83 2.75 -14.44 7.01
N THR A 84 1.79 -13.55 7.20
CA THR A 84 2.01 -12.09 7.09
C THR A 84 1.58 -11.36 8.34
N LEU A 85 2.44 -10.47 8.85
CA LEU A 85 2.16 -9.52 9.92
C LEU A 85 2.13 -8.10 9.38
N ASP A 86 1.18 -7.31 9.88
CA ASP A 86 0.96 -5.93 9.43
C ASP A 86 1.89 -4.95 10.14
N MET A 87 2.92 -4.48 9.42
CA MET A 87 3.86 -3.48 9.92
C MET A 87 3.26 -2.07 9.95
N ARG A 88 2.24 -1.80 9.14
CA ARG A 88 1.63 -0.45 9.09
C ARG A 88 0.65 -0.24 10.24
N ALA A 89 -0.22 -1.22 10.49
CA ALA A 89 -1.28 -1.10 11.49
C ALA A 89 -0.79 -1.42 12.91
N ASN A 90 0.15 -2.37 13.09
CA ASN A 90 0.59 -2.82 14.40
C ASN A 90 1.76 -2.00 14.94
N ASP A 91 1.78 -1.74 16.24
CA ASP A 91 2.93 -1.21 16.95
C ASP A 91 4.02 -2.27 17.20
N LEU A 92 5.18 -1.85 17.70
CA LEU A 92 6.31 -2.75 17.93
C LEU A 92 6.00 -3.84 18.97
N PRO A 93 5.40 -3.55 20.12
CA PRO A 93 5.01 -4.57 21.11
C PRO A 93 4.10 -5.65 20.53
N THR A 94 3.10 -5.27 19.74
CA THR A 94 2.17 -6.20 19.08
C THR A 94 2.90 -7.13 18.11
N LEU A 95 3.82 -6.57 17.31
CA LEU A 95 4.64 -7.36 16.37
C LEU A 95 5.55 -8.33 17.09
N LEU A 96 6.19 -7.91 18.18
CA LEU A 96 7.06 -8.77 19.00
C LEU A 96 6.26 -9.96 19.57
N THR A 97 5.10 -9.70 20.16
CA THR A 97 4.22 -10.75 20.69
C THR A 97 3.82 -11.74 19.57
N ALA A 98 3.47 -11.24 18.37
CA ALA A 98 3.11 -12.10 17.24
C ALA A 98 4.30 -12.90 16.67
N LEU A 99 5.53 -12.53 17.02
CA LEU A 99 6.77 -13.22 16.66
C LEU A 99 7.36 -14.06 17.81
N ASP A 100 6.55 -14.34 18.84
CA ASP A 100 6.93 -15.12 20.03
C ASP A 100 8.09 -14.49 20.81
N LEU A 101 8.06 -13.15 20.96
CA LEU A 101 9.01 -12.39 21.75
C LEU A 101 8.28 -11.54 22.81
N PRO A 102 8.94 -11.24 23.95
CA PRO A 102 8.38 -10.33 24.95
C PRO A 102 8.10 -8.94 24.37
N ALA A 103 6.92 -8.38 24.68
CA ALA A 103 6.48 -7.08 24.18
C ALA A 103 7.41 -5.92 24.64
N ASP A 104 8.09 -6.10 25.76
CA ASP A 104 9.04 -5.18 26.40
C ASP A 104 10.51 -5.52 26.13
N SER A 105 10.80 -6.30 25.07
CA SER A 105 12.16 -6.65 24.67
C SER A 105 13.04 -5.41 24.55
N ALA A 106 14.24 -5.47 25.16
CA ALA A 106 15.21 -4.39 25.09
C ALA A 106 15.64 -4.09 23.65
N ILE A 107 15.73 -2.81 23.30
CA ILE A 107 16.12 -2.36 21.97
C ILE A 107 17.64 -2.17 21.94
N PRO A 108 18.41 -2.98 21.17
CA PRO A 108 19.87 -2.90 21.12
C PRO A 108 20.30 -1.69 20.27
N ALA A 109 20.64 -0.55 20.90
CA ALA A 109 20.90 0.72 20.23
C ALA A 109 21.97 0.65 19.12
N GLU A 110 23.07 -0.08 19.34
CA GLU A 110 24.14 -0.24 18.35
C GLU A 110 23.66 -0.99 17.10
N ARG A 111 22.85 -2.04 17.28
CA ARG A 111 22.28 -2.80 16.18
C ARG A 111 21.26 -1.99 15.41
N VAL A 112 20.44 -1.20 16.09
CA VAL A 112 19.50 -0.26 15.45
C VAL A 112 20.24 0.72 14.56
N ALA A 113 21.37 1.27 15.01
CA ALA A 113 22.18 2.18 14.19
C ALA A 113 22.70 1.50 12.92
N ALA A 114 23.16 0.25 13.01
CA ALA A 114 23.60 -0.52 11.84
C ALA A 114 22.45 -0.75 10.84
N PHE A 115 21.25 -1.13 11.31
CA PHE A 115 20.10 -1.30 10.45
C PHE A 115 19.56 0.02 9.84
N ARG A 116 19.67 1.15 10.55
CA ARG A 116 19.38 2.47 9.97
C ARG A 116 20.26 2.76 8.76
N THR A 117 21.58 2.56 8.91
CA THR A 117 22.54 2.74 7.81
C THR A 117 22.20 1.82 6.61
N GLN A 118 21.82 0.57 6.86
CA GLN A 118 21.36 -0.34 5.81
C GLN A 118 20.12 0.18 5.10
N LEU A 119 19.13 0.67 5.85
CA LEU A 119 17.87 1.20 5.31
C LEU A 119 18.08 2.48 4.49
N GLU A 120 18.98 3.35 4.90
CA GLU A 120 19.38 4.55 4.14
C GLU A 120 19.97 4.18 2.77
N GLY A 121 20.71 3.07 2.69
CA GLY A 121 21.23 2.53 1.44
C GLY A 121 20.16 2.06 0.45
N PHE A 122 18.92 1.87 0.89
CA PHE A 122 17.79 1.47 0.04
C PHE A 122 17.06 2.66 -0.61
N SER A 123 17.49 3.88 -0.37
CA SER A 123 16.84 5.09 -0.92
C SER A 123 16.69 5.01 -2.45
N LYS A 124 15.47 5.24 -2.92
CA LYS A 124 15.13 5.26 -4.35
C LYS A 124 14.76 6.65 -4.82
N GLN A 125 15.01 6.90 -6.10
CA GLN A 125 14.59 8.13 -6.77
C GLN A 125 13.04 8.21 -6.81
N PRO A 126 12.44 9.38 -6.58
CA PRO A 126 11.01 9.57 -6.76
C PRO A 126 10.54 9.16 -8.16
N GLY A 127 9.42 8.46 -8.23
CA GLY A 127 8.82 8.01 -9.49
C GLY A 127 9.34 6.68 -10.05
N GLN A 128 10.29 6.04 -9.38
CA GLN A 128 10.83 4.71 -9.75
C GLN A 128 10.25 3.58 -8.91
N ASP A 129 9.10 3.78 -8.30
CA ASP A 129 8.45 2.79 -7.47
C ASP A 129 7.57 1.85 -8.29
N ALA A 130 7.50 0.58 -7.88
CA ALA A 130 6.55 -0.38 -8.42
C ALA A 130 5.12 0.04 -8.08
N TRP A 131 4.43 0.64 -9.03
CA TRP A 131 3.05 1.11 -8.90
C TRP A 131 2.14 0.36 -9.85
N PHE A 132 1.45 -0.63 -9.38
CA PHE A 132 0.51 -1.42 -10.17
C PHE A 132 -0.64 -1.94 -9.30
N PRO A 133 -1.82 -2.23 -9.89
CA PRO A 133 -2.92 -2.82 -9.16
C PRO A 133 -2.71 -4.32 -8.96
N THR A 134 -3.21 -4.84 -7.84
CA THR A 134 -3.48 -6.26 -7.63
C THR A 134 -4.96 -6.47 -7.36
N ILE A 135 -5.44 -7.70 -7.52
CA ILE A 135 -6.85 -8.05 -7.37
C ILE A 135 -7.01 -8.99 -6.18
N ASP A 136 -7.75 -8.55 -5.18
CA ASP A 136 -8.23 -9.41 -4.12
C ASP A 136 -9.35 -10.33 -4.68
N LYS A 137 -8.98 -11.58 -4.96
CA LYS A 137 -9.89 -12.56 -5.55
C LYS A 137 -11.07 -12.91 -4.68
N SER A 138 -10.96 -12.71 -3.35
CA SER A 138 -12.06 -12.96 -2.42
C SER A 138 -13.17 -11.92 -2.51
N ARG A 139 -12.84 -10.70 -2.96
CA ARG A 139 -13.79 -9.58 -3.13
C ARG A 139 -14.17 -9.35 -4.60
N CYS A 140 -13.41 -9.88 -5.55
CA CYS A 140 -13.65 -9.65 -6.97
C CYS A 140 -14.88 -10.44 -7.45
N ILE A 141 -15.86 -9.72 -8.03
CA ILE A 141 -17.06 -10.29 -8.64
C ILE A 141 -16.97 -10.37 -10.17
N GLU A 142 -15.79 -10.20 -10.72
CA GLU A 142 -15.48 -10.33 -12.16
C GLU A 142 -16.35 -9.44 -13.08
N CYS A 143 -16.78 -8.28 -12.59
CA CYS A 143 -17.69 -7.36 -13.32
C CYS A 143 -17.04 -6.63 -14.50
N GLY A 144 -15.73 -6.76 -14.75
CA GLY A 144 -15.00 -6.17 -15.87
C GLY A 144 -14.76 -4.66 -15.80
N LYS A 145 -15.37 -3.91 -14.88
CA LYS A 145 -15.28 -2.44 -14.82
C LYS A 145 -13.88 -1.88 -14.79
N CYS A 146 -12.94 -2.53 -14.12
CA CYS A 146 -11.54 -2.10 -14.06
C CYS A 146 -10.84 -2.26 -15.42
N HIS A 147 -11.14 -3.32 -16.17
CA HIS A 147 -10.66 -3.53 -17.53
C HIS A 147 -11.20 -2.45 -18.47
N ASP A 148 -12.53 -2.28 -18.52
CA ASP A 148 -13.17 -1.34 -19.44
C ASP A 148 -12.80 0.12 -19.17
N PHE A 149 -12.53 0.44 -17.91
CA PHE A 149 -12.18 1.79 -17.48
C PHE A 149 -10.70 2.14 -17.72
N CYS A 150 -9.79 1.15 -17.76
CA CYS A 150 -8.35 1.41 -17.80
C CYS A 150 -7.86 1.78 -19.21
N LEU A 151 -7.55 3.04 -19.44
CA LEU A 151 -7.05 3.54 -20.75
C LEU A 151 -5.62 3.07 -21.05
N PHE A 152 -4.89 2.51 -20.07
CA PHE A 152 -3.48 2.14 -20.20
C PHE A 152 -3.29 0.65 -20.56
N GLY A 153 -4.36 -0.12 -20.67
CA GLY A 153 -4.28 -1.54 -21.03
C GLY A 153 -3.58 -2.42 -19.98
N VAL A 154 -3.75 -2.07 -18.68
CA VAL A 154 -3.16 -2.84 -17.57
C VAL A 154 -3.81 -4.23 -17.43
N TYR A 155 -5.09 -4.32 -17.75
CA TYR A 155 -5.90 -5.51 -17.56
C TYR A 155 -6.21 -6.23 -18.86
N THR A 156 -6.45 -7.53 -18.75
CA THR A 156 -6.95 -8.39 -19.83
C THR A 156 -8.09 -9.26 -19.30
N LEU A 157 -9.00 -9.68 -20.19
CA LEU A 157 -10.03 -10.66 -19.88
C LEU A 157 -9.57 -12.04 -20.34
N GLU A 158 -9.47 -12.99 -19.42
CA GLU A 158 -9.25 -14.41 -19.71
C GLU A 158 -10.58 -15.14 -19.45
N GLY A 159 -11.37 -15.30 -20.51
CA GLY A 159 -12.78 -15.66 -20.39
C GLY A 159 -13.59 -14.57 -19.70
N LYS A 160 -14.13 -14.87 -18.51
CA LYS A 160 -14.82 -13.85 -17.67
C LYS A 160 -13.92 -13.24 -16.59
N LYS A 161 -12.71 -13.78 -16.42
CA LYS A 161 -11.80 -13.34 -15.34
C LYS A 161 -11.00 -12.11 -15.75
N VAL A 162 -10.94 -11.14 -14.88
CA VAL A 162 -10.05 -9.97 -15.05
C VAL A 162 -8.69 -10.30 -14.51
N VAL A 163 -7.64 -10.10 -15.34
CA VAL A 163 -6.25 -10.37 -14.98
C VAL A 163 -5.41 -9.12 -15.19
N VAL A 164 -4.52 -8.82 -14.25
CA VAL A 164 -3.48 -7.78 -14.41
C VAL A 164 -2.36 -8.34 -15.27
N LYS A 165 -2.34 -7.97 -16.56
CA LYS A 165 -1.41 -8.53 -17.55
C LYS A 165 -0.19 -7.66 -17.80
N ALA A 166 -0.37 -6.36 -17.81
CA ALA A 166 0.68 -5.37 -18.10
C ALA A 166 0.80 -4.35 -16.95
N PRO A 167 1.34 -4.75 -15.78
CA PRO A 167 1.45 -3.87 -14.62
C PRO A 167 2.30 -2.63 -14.91
N GLN A 168 3.34 -2.76 -15.73
CA GLN A 168 4.25 -1.68 -16.14
C GLN A 168 3.55 -0.57 -16.93
N ASN A 169 2.39 -0.83 -17.52
CA ASN A 169 1.60 0.18 -18.22
C ASN A 169 0.81 1.08 -17.26
N CYS A 170 0.76 0.73 -15.96
CA CYS A 170 -0.01 1.50 -15.00
C CYS A 170 0.61 2.88 -14.79
N LYS A 171 -0.19 3.93 -15.00
CA LYS A 171 0.25 5.30 -14.73
C LYS A 171 0.53 5.47 -13.23
N ASN A 172 1.75 5.87 -12.88
CA ASN A 172 2.14 6.11 -11.49
C ASN A 172 1.17 7.07 -10.79
N ASN A 173 0.81 6.75 -9.55
CA ASN A 173 -0.16 7.48 -8.72
C ASN A 173 -1.61 7.49 -9.25
N CYS A 174 -1.99 6.60 -10.17
CA CYS A 174 -3.35 6.50 -10.66
C CYS A 174 -4.12 5.34 -9.98
N PRO A 175 -4.98 5.60 -8.97
CA PRO A 175 -5.82 4.57 -8.34
C PRO A 175 -7.24 4.54 -8.92
N ALA A 176 -7.48 5.04 -10.12
CA ALA A 176 -8.82 5.29 -10.66
C ALA A 176 -9.67 4.02 -10.81
N CYS A 177 -9.06 2.90 -11.23
CA CYS A 177 -9.74 1.60 -11.30
C CYS A 177 -10.17 1.09 -9.91
N ALA A 178 -9.36 1.31 -8.87
CA ALA A 178 -9.73 0.94 -7.50
C ALA A 178 -10.91 1.76 -6.98
N ARG A 179 -10.95 3.06 -7.28
CA ARG A 179 -12.08 3.93 -6.93
C ARG A 179 -13.37 3.56 -7.66
N ASN A 180 -13.26 2.99 -8.86
CA ASN A 180 -14.41 2.52 -9.66
C ASN A 180 -14.85 1.09 -9.31
N CYS A 181 -14.10 0.38 -8.47
CA CYS A 181 -14.40 -1.00 -8.11
C CYS A 181 -15.52 -1.07 -7.06
N PRO A 182 -16.70 -1.67 -7.37
CA PRO A 182 -17.86 -1.66 -6.47
C PRO A 182 -17.63 -2.51 -5.21
N THR A 183 -16.70 -3.46 -5.25
CA THR A 183 -16.39 -4.38 -4.15
C THR A 183 -15.04 -4.08 -3.48
N GLN A 184 -14.38 -2.99 -3.89
CA GLN A 184 -13.06 -2.62 -3.37
C GLN A 184 -12.01 -3.76 -3.50
N ALA A 185 -12.12 -4.55 -4.56
CA ALA A 185 -11.23 -5.67 -4.82
C ALA A 185 -9.86 -5.25 -5.37
N ILE A 186 -9.77 -4.05 -5.98
CA ILE A 186 -8.52 -3.56 -6.55
C ILE A 186 -7.67 -2.91 -5.46
N ILE A 187 -6.43 -3.39 -5.32
CA ILE A 187 -5.48 -2.92 -4.31
C ILE A 187 -4.27 -2.28 -4.99
N PHE A 188 -3.88 -1.12 -4.49
CA PHE A 188 -2.60 -0.48 -4.75
C PHE A 188 -1.83 -0.42 -3.44
N PRO A 189 -0.90 -1.35 -3.15
CA PRO A 189 -0.22 -1.41 -1.85
C PRO A 189 0.49 -0.10 -1.47
N LYS A 190 0.95 0.63 -2.48
CA LYS A 190 1.62 1.94 -2.35
C LYS A 190 0.67 3.13 -2.41
N TYR A 191 -0.62 2.93 -2.14
CA TYR A 191 -1.56 4.01 -1.90
C TYR A 191 -1.60 4.39 -0.42
N ALA A 192 -1.87 5.68 -0.14
CA ALA A 192 -1.82 6.16 1.24
C ALA A 192 -2.98 5.64 2.11
N GLN A 193 -4.16 5.48 1.51
CA GLN A 193 -5.43 5.30 2.23
C GLN A 193 -6.05 3.91 2.02
N ALA A 194 -6.67 3.39 3.09
CA ALA A 194 -7.57 2.25 3.02
C ALA A 194 -8.88 2.63 2.28
N PRO A 195 -9.58 1.67 1.71
CA PRO A 195 -9.23 0.26 1.56
C PRO A 195 -8.35 -0.02 0.32
N ILE A 196 -8.00 1.02 -0.45
CA ILE A 196 -7.23 0.89 -1.71
C ILE A 196 -5.83 0.33 -1.46
N ASN A 197 -5.20 0.64 -0.32
CA ASN A 197 -3.89 0.11 0.05
C ASN A 197 -3.90 -1.33 0.58
N GLY A 198 -5.09 -1.92 0.76
CA GLY A 198 -5.25 -3.25 1.35
C GLY A 198 -5.62 -3.24 2.83
N GLY A 199 -5.65 -2.08 3.48
CA GLY A 199 -6.11 -1.92 4.86
C GLY A 199 -7.63 -2.07 5.01
N GLU A 200 -8.09 -2.13 6.26
CA GLU A 200 -9.51 -2.22 6.58
C GLU A 200 -10.21 -0.86 6.50
N GLN A 201 -11.50 -0.87 6.17
CA GLN A 201 -12.29 0.34 5.97
C GLN A 201 -12.41 1.23 7.23
N ALA A 202 -12.18 0.66 8.42
CA ALA A 202 -12.18 1.40 9.67
C ALA A 202 -11.02 2.41 9.77
N GLU A 203 -9.92 2.21 9.01
CA GLU A 203 -8.80 3.16 8.94
C GLU A 203 -9.17 4.44 8.15
N GLU A 204 -10.25 4.42 7.37
CA GLU A 204 -10.73 5.58 6.59
C GLU A 204 -11.46 6.66 7.41
N LYS A 205 -11.83 6.37 8.66
CA LYS A 205 -12.65 7.30 9.47
C LYS A 205 -12.03 8.69 9.71
N ALA A 206 -10.77 8.89 9.36
CA ALA A 206 -10.09 10.18 9.53
C ALA A 206 -10.40 11.21 8.44
N ILE A 207 -11.02 10.82 7.31
CA ILE A 207 -11.33 11.77 6.22
C ILE A 207 -12.75 11.50 5.69
N SER A 208 -13.76 11.69 6.52
CA SER A 208 -15.09 11.93 5.98
C SER A 208 -15.13 13.39 5.50
N ILE A 209 -14.74 13.59 4.26
CA ILE A 209 -15.08 14.84 3.58
C ILE A 209 -16.60 14.81 3.45
N ASP A 210 -17.29 15.64 4.23
CA ASP A 210 -18.70 15.88 4.01
C ASP A 210 -18.86 16.54 2.63
N THR A 211 -19.01 15.69 1.61
CA THR A 211 -19.17 16.09 0.22
C THR A 211 -20.38 16.99 0.04
N ALA A 212 -21.40 16.88 0.90
CA ALA A 212 -22.58 17.74 0.87
C ALA A 212 -22.22 19.16 1.34
N THR A 213 -21.43 19.31 2.39
CA THR A 213 -20.96 20.61 2.88
C THR A 213 -20.01 21.27 1.88
N LEU A 214 -19.06 20.51 1.30
CA LEU A 214 -18.15 21.01 0.26
C LEU A 214 -18.91 21.46 -1.00
N TYR A 215 -19.84 20.64 -1.49
CA TYR A 215 -20.64 20.98 -2.65
C TYR A 215 -21.49 22.21 -2.39
N ASN A 216 -22.15 22.31 -1.25
CA ASN A 216 -22.97 23.45 -0.87
C ASN A 216 -22.13 24.72 -0.70
N THR A 217 -20.93 24.63 -0.12
CA THR A 217 -20.01 25.78 0.04
C THR A 217 -19.53 26.28 -1.32
N ALA A 218 -19.01 25.38 -2.17
CA ALA A 218 -18.55 25.71 -3.52
C ALA A 218 -19.67 26.27 -4.40
N LEU A 219 -20.89 25.73 -4.29
CA LEU A 219 -22.05 26.24 -5.02
C LEU A 219 -22.46 27.63 -4.54
N ARG A 220 -22.49 27.87 -3.22
CA ARG A 220 -22.81 29.19 -2.64
C ARG A 220 -21.80 30.23 -3.06
N GLU A 221 -20.50 29.93 -3.03
CA GLU A 221 -19.44 30.83 -3.48
C GLU A 221 -19.57 31.19 -4.96
N ARG A 222 -19.83 30.19 -5.83
CA ARG A 222 -20.08 30.42 -7.26
C ARG A 222 -21.33 31.27 -7.51
N LEU A 223 -22.39 31.06 -6.77
CA LEU A 223 -23.62 31.86 -6.87
C LEU A 223 -23.38 33.29 -6.36
N ALA A 224 -22.64 33.49 -5.28
CA ALA A 224 -22.27 34.79 -4.78
C ALA A 224 -21.40 35.56 -5.79
N ALA A 225 -20.40 34.94 -6.38
CA ALA A 225 -19.55 35.49 -7.43
C ALA A 225 -20.38 35.94 -8.67
N ARG A 226 -21.32 35.10 -9.12
CA ARG A 226 -22.21 35.44 -10.22
C ARG A 226 -23.14 36.64 -9.88
N ARG A 227 -23.67 36.68 -8.67
CA ARG A 227 -24.51 37.85 -8.23
C ARG A 227 -23.70 39.13 -8.19
N ALA A 228 -22.45 39.11 -7.72
CA ALA A 228 -21.56 40.25 -7.72
C ALA A 228 -21.25 40.75 -9.14
N SER A 229 -20.95 39.82 -10.08
CA SER A 229 -20.71 40.19 -11.49
C SER A 229 -21.93 40.80 -12.18
N VAL A 230 -23.14 40.35 -11.88
CA VAL A 230 -24.39 40.92 -12.42
C VAL A 230 -24.66 42.30 -11.84
N SER A 231 -24.29 42.56 -10.56
CA SER A 231 -24.41 43.86 -9.94
C SER A 231 -23.54 44.94 -10.63
N ILE A 232 -22.32 44.58 -11.04
CA ILE A 232 -21.40 45.48 -11.78
C ILE A 232 -21.99 45.89 -13.13
N LEU A 233 -22.70 45.01 -13.81
CA LEU A 233 -23.33 45.28 -15.11
C LEU A 233 -24.54 46.21 -14.99
N LYS A 234 -25.26 46.26 -13.86
CA LYS A 234 -26.41 47.15 -13.63
C LYS A 234 -26.01 48.60 -13.36
N ASN A 235 -24.77 48.85 -12.97
CA ASN A 235 -24.26 50.20 -12.65
C ASN A 235 -23.49 50.86 -13.79
N ARG A 236 -23.62 50.36 -15.03
CA ARG A 236 -23.03 51.05 -16.20
C ARG A 236 -23.82 52.34 -16.47
N PRO A 237 -23.20 53.53 -16.45
CA PRO A 237 -23.90 54.74 -16.81
C PRO A 237 -24.36 54.64 -18.26
N LYS A 238 -25.62 54.98 -18.52
CA LYS A 238 -26.17 55.14 -19.87
C LYS A 238 -25.45 56.32 -20.53
N ALA A 239 -24.77 56.09 -21.62
CA ALA A 239 -24.21 57.15 -22.48
C ALA A 239 -25.32 57.91 -23.19
#